data_bd2effecb1988be82885d604fd236652
#
_entry.id   bd2effecb1988be82885d604fd236652
#
_cell.length_a   1.000
_cell.length_b   1.000
_cell.length_c   1.000
_cell.angle_alpha   90.00
_cell.angle_beta   90.00
_cell.angle_gamma   90.00
#
_symmetry.space_group_name_H-M   'P 1'
#
loop_
_entity.id
_entity.type
_entity.pdbx_description
1 polymer ?
#
loop_
_entity_poly.entity_id
_entity_poly.type
_entity_poly.pdbx_seq_one_letter_code
_entity_poly.pdbx_strand_id
1 'polypeptide(L)'
;MDKNNVKTLLDLITQSAAEFGDKTFVKEKAGKEVSEKSFNSFYNDSMRVAEFLKEATNGEKVHAAVIGLTSYNYLVSYFGTVSGGNVAVPLDAQLSCEDIADHINRADVTVFFYDARYAPMIPAIKKLSPQVKTYVAMQDNEDADNNLSEILAKYEPKTQTPVEADSLAAIVYTSGTTGLSKGVMLTHGNLIDNAMCQDNESSTEDVLLTVLPVHHVYCFTCDILCSIRYGATLCVNDSLMRIAQNLQLFKPTLMLLVPMIAQTICKQINAAAKAKKLPAAAVAQAFFGGRLKGIFSGGAYLAPEVVAEYKSFGIPISQGYGMTECSPRISTATLDVENIGDVGMIVNGCTVKIVDGEITVKSPSVMQGYYKNPEATAEALTEDGWLRTGDLGYVDDENRVFITGRKKNLIILSNGENVSPEELENKFAVVELVAEIMVYGEDGFVTAEIFPNADLTKDMTREDVVAALNEEIKKVNDTLSSSKTIRRLRLRETEFDKTPSKKIKRTMQTSKGELV
;
A
#
# COMPACT_ATOMS: atom_id res chain seq x y z
N MET A 1 -17.02 -17.16 -3.76
CA MET A 1 -18.02 -16.21 -4.34
C MET A 1 -17.91 -16.18 -5.85
N ASP A 2 -19.06 -16.13 -6.57
CA ASP A 2 -19.07 -16.01 -8.04
C ASP A 2 -18.92 -14.54 -8.47
N LYS A 3 -17.90 -14.25 -9.29
CA LYS A 3 -17.64 -12.92 -9.89
C LYS A 3 -18.86 -12.33 -10.62
N ASN A 4 -19.73 -13.18 -11.18
CA ASN A 4 -20.90 -12.71 -11.92
C ASN A 4 -21.96 -12.06 -11.02
N ASN A 5 -21.98 -12.41 -9.75
CA ASN A 5 -22.98 -11.97 -8.78
C ASN A 5 -22.50 -10.83 -7.87
N VAL A 6 -21.19 -10.50 -7.89
CA VAL A 6 -20.59 -9.45 -7.07
C VAL A 6 -20.10 -8.33 -8.00
N LYS A 7 -20.78 -7.19 -7.98
CA LYS A 7 -20.47 -6.02 -8.81
C LYS A 7 -20.06 -4.80 -7.99
N THR A 8 -20.49 -4.78 -6.73
CA THR A 8 -20.28 -3.65 -5.82
C THR A 8 -19.70 -4.10 -4.48
N LEU A 9 -19.15 -3.17 -3.71
CA LEU A 9 -18.70 -3.43 -2.35
C LEU A 9 -19.88 -3.85 -1.44
N LEU A 10 -21.10 -3.35 -1.69
CA LEU A 10 -22.29 -3.78 -1.00
C LEU A 10 -22.62 -5.25 -1.31
N ASP A 11 -22.55 -5.66 -2.59
CA ASP A 11 -22.76 -7.08 -2.96
C ASP A 11 -21.74 -7.97 -2.26
N LEU A 12 -20.48 -7.55 -2.22
CA LEU A 12 -19.39 -8.31 -1.60
C LEU A 12 -19.68 -8.62 -0.14
N ILE A 13 -20.02 -7.61 0.68
CA ILE A 13 -20.29 -7.82 2.10
C ILE A 13 -21.63 -8.54 2.34
N THR A 14 -22.61 -8.31 1.48
CA THR A 14 -23.92 -9.02 1.55
C THR A 14 -23.74 -10.52 1.30
N GLN A 15 -23.01 -10.87 0.23
CA GLN A 15 -22.77 -12.28 -0.08
C GLN A 15 -21.84 -12.93 0.95
N SER A 16 -20.84 -12.20 1.47
CA SER A 16 -19.96 -12.75 2.51
C SER A 16 -20.72 -13.07 3.80
N ALA A 17 -21.64 -12.19 4.21
CA ALA A 17 -22.49 -12.46 5.36
C ALA A 17 -23.41 -13.67 5.13
N ALA A 18 -23.98 -13.80 3.93
CA ALA A 18 -24.83 -14.94 3.58
C ALA A 18 -24.07 -16.27 3.51
N GLU A 19 -22.82 -16.26 3.01
CA GLU A 19 -22.01 -17.46 2.80
C GLU A 19 -21.24 -17.89 4.07
N PHE A 20 -20.68 -16.92 4.83
CA PHE A 20 -19.79 -17.20 5.95
C PHE A 20 -20.42 -16.95 7.33
N GLY A 21 -21.50 -16.18 7.40
CA GLY A 21 -22.36 -16.02 8.58
C GLY A 21 -21.60 -15.60 9.84
N ASP A 22 -21.69 -16.44 10.87
CA ASP A 22 -21.08 -16.15 12.17
C ASP A 22 -19.61 -16.55 12.27
N LYS A 23 -18.97 -16.98 11.17
CA LYS A 23 -17.53 -17.17 11.12
C LYS A 23 -16.83 -15.85 11.42
N THR A 24 -15.72 -15.93 12.16
CA THR A 24 -14.89 -14.76 12.50
C THR A 24 -14.28 -14.15 11.24
N PHE A 25 -14.59 -12.88 10.99
CA PHE A 25 -13.96 -12.07 9.95
C PHE A 25 -12.77 -11.28 10.50
N VAL A 26 -12.96 -10.48 11.55
CA VAL A 26 -11.91 -9.62 12.11
C VAL A 26 -11.54 -10.06 13.50
N LYS A 27 -10.21 -10.13 13.76
CA LYS A 27 -9.61 -10.24 15.09
C LYS A 27 -8.74 -9.03 15.38
N GLU A 28 -8.94 -8.39 16.51
CA GLU A 28 -8.11 -7.27 16.95
C GLU A 28 -7.88 -7.31 18.46
N LYS A 29 -6.79 -6.70 18.93
CA LYS A 29 -6.52 -6.57 20.36
C LYS A 29 -7.46 -5.55 21.00
N ALA A 30 -8.13 -5.96 22.07
CA ALA A 30 -8.90 -5.13 22.97
C ALA A 30 -8.26 -5.16 24.36
N GLY A 31 -7.26 -4.32 24.58
CA GLY A 31 -6.44 -4.36 25.80
C GLY A 31 -5.60 -5.65 25.90
N LYS A 32 -5.93 -6.53 26.86
CA LYS A 32 -5.25 -7.83 27.04
C LYS A 32 -5.94 -8.99 26.31
N GLU A 33 -7.14 -8.77 25.81
CA GLU A 33 -7.96 -9.77 25.14
C GLU A 33 -7.91 -9.59 23.63
N VAL A 34 -8.47 -10.55 22.90
CA VAL A 34 -8.71 -10.47 21.46
C VAL A 34 -10.20 -10.36 21.25
N SER A 35 -10.63 -9.26 20.62
CA SER A 35 -12.00 -9.10 20.14
C SER A 35 -12.15 -9.81 18.80
N GLU A 36 -13.27 -10.50 18.64
CA GLU A 36 -13.62 -11.21 17.41
C GLU A 36 -14.97 -10.68 16.89
N LYS A 37 -15.02 -10.42 15.59
CA LYS A 37 -16.22 -9.96 14.88
C LYS A 37 -16.49 -10.86 13.69
N SER A 38 -17.74 -11.33 13.56
CA SER A 38 -18.15 -12.20 12.46
C SER A 38 -18.46 -11.42 11.17
N PHE A 39 -18.62 -12.13 10.05
CA PHE A 39 -19.11 -11.57 8.80
C PHE A 39 -20.52 -10.98 8.96
N ASN A 40 -21.41 -11.64 9.70
CA ASN A 40 -22.74 -11.12 10.04
C ASN A 40 -22.64 -9.81 10.85
N SER A 41 -21.79 -9.76 11.87
CA SER A 41 -21.58 -8.56 12.66
C SER A 41 -21.09 -7.41 11.78
N PHE A 42 -20.12 -7.69 10.91
CA PHE A 42 -19.53 -6.71 10.01
C PHE A 42 -20.55 -6.13 9.02
N TYR A 43 -21.35 -7.00 8.39
CA TYR A 43 -22.44 -6.57 7.53
C TYR A 43 -23.46 -5.70 8.28
N ASN A 44 -23.97 -6.18 9.42
CA ASN A 44 -24.98 -5.47 10.19
C ASN A 44 -24.48 -4.11 10.68
N ASP A 45 -23.26 -4.03 11.20
CA ASP A 45 -22.68 -2.79 11.70
C ASP A 45 -22.44 -1.78 10.55
N SER A 46 -22.01 -2.26 9.38
CA SER A 46 -21.90 -1.43 8.18
C SER A 46 -23.27 -0.88 7.74
N MET A 47 -24.33 -1.70 7.79
CA MET A 47 -25.68 -1.24 7.45
C MET A 47 -26.22 -0.21 8.46
N ARG A 48 -25.88 -0.33 9.76
CA ARG A 48 -26.23 0.67 10.77
C ARG A 48 -25.59 2.03 10.48
N VAL A 49 -24.32 2.04 10.08
CA VAL A 49 -23.63 3.27 9.67
C VAL A 49 -24.26 3.86 8.41
N ALA A 50 -24.65 3.04 7.43
CA ALA A 50 -25.33 3.51 6.23
C ALA A 50 -26.68 4.17 6.57
N GLU A 51 -27.48 3.60 7.49
CA GLU A 51 -28.73 4.22 7.97
C GLU A 51 -28.49 5.53 8.72
N PHE A 52 -27.48 5.58 9.58
CA PHE A 52 -27.08 6.83 10.23
C PHE A 52 -26.72 7.91 9.20
N LEU A 53 -25.91 7.59 8.22
CA LEU A 53 -25.52 8.55 7.17
C LEU A 53 -26.72 9.05 6.40
N LYS A 54 -27.65 8.17 6.02
CA LYS A 54 -28.90 8.54 5.34
C LYS A 54 -29.72 9.53 6.14
N GLU A 55 -29.85 9.35 7.48
CA GLU A 55 -30.54 10.29 8.36
C GLU A 55 -29.76 11.61 8.50
N ALA A 56 -28.44 11.53 8.79
CA ALA A 56 -27.61 12.69 9.04
C ALA A 56 -27.43 13.60 7.81
N THR A 57 -27.59 13.07 6.60
CA THR A 57 -27.47 13.80 5.33
C THR A 57 -28.80 14.07 4.63
N ASN A 58 -29.94 13.76 5.28
CA ASN A 58 -31.28 13.83 4.67
C ASN A 58 -31.38 13.05 3.33
N GLY A 59 -30.63 11.97 3.21
CA GLY A 59 -30.58 11.12 2.02
C GLY A 59 -29.75 11.67 0.86
N GLU A 60 -29.06 12.78 1.04
CA GLU A 60 -28.12 13.31 0.04
C GLU A 60 -26.85 12.45 -0.01
N LYS A 61 -26.34 12.21 -1.22
CA LYS A 61 -25.05 11.54 -1.40
C LYS A 61 -23.92 12.48 -0.97
N VAL A 62 -23.01 11.95 -0.19
CA VAL A 62 -21.92 12.72 0.41
C VAL A 62 -20.55 12.04 0.21
N HIS A 63 -19.50 12.82 0.37
CA HIS A 63 -18.15 12.31 0.57
C HIS A 63 -17.84 12.27 2.06
N ALA A 64 -17.44 11.10 2.55
CA ALA A 64 -17.07 10.88 3.94
C ALA A 64 -15.60 10.53 4.06
N ALA A 65 -14.82 11.38 4.73
CA ALA A 65 -13.44 11.06 5.05
C ALA A 65 -13.37 10.08 6.22
N VAL A 66 -12.42 9.14 6.14
CA VAL A 66 -12.13 8.19 7.22
C VAL A 66 -10.63 8.25 7.51
N ILE A 67 -10.25 8.59 8.75
CA ILE A 67 -8.86 8.67 9.18
C ILE A 67 -8.61 7.87 10.45
N GLY A 68 -7.62 6.99 10.43
CA GLY A 68 -7.26 6.17 11.57
C GLY A 68 -6.31 5.04 11.22
N LEU A 69 -5.94 4.26 12.24
CA LEU A 69 -5.28 2.97 12.02
C LEU A 69 -6.30 1.93 11.54
N THR A 70 -5.79 0.88 10.90
CA THR A 70 -6.60 -0.28 10.57
C THR A 70 -7.26 -0.82 11.84
N SER A 71 -8.59 -0.92 11.84
CA SER A 71 -9.39 -1.41 12.95
C SER A 71 -10.77 -1.87 12.43
N TYR A 72 -11.49 -2.65 13.22
CA TYR A 72 -12.86 -3.02 12.90
C TYR A 72 -13.74 -1.77 12.66
N ASN A 73 -13.64 -0.79 13.54
CA ASN A 73 -14.42 0.44 13.45
C ASN A 73 -14.11 1.26 12.18
N TYR A 74 -12.83 1.27 11.76
CA TYR A 74 -12.46 1.89 10.48
C TYR A 74 -13.16 1.18 9.30
N LEU A 75 -13.13 -0.16 9.28
CA LEU A 75 -13.75 -0.94 8.22
C LEU A 75 -15.28 -0.73 8.20
N VAL A 76 -15.94 -0.75 9.36
CA VAL A 76 -17.38 -0.50 9.48
C VAL A 76 -17.75 0.90 8.97
N SER A 77 -16.96 1.93 9.33
CA SER A 77 -17.18 3.32 8.87
C SER A 77 -17.02 3.43 7.35
N TYR A 78 -15.98 2.82 6.79
CA TYR A 78 -15.72 2.80 5.35
C TYR A 78 -16.84 2.07 4.59
N PHE A 79 -17.13 0.82 4.98
CA PHE A 79 -18.12 0.01 4.28
C PHE A 79 -19.55 0.52 4.47
N GLY A 80 -19.87 1.08 5.63
CA GLY A 80 -21.15 1.76 5.84
C GLY A 80 -21.31 2.99 4.94
N THR A 81 -20.24 3.74 4.72
CA THR A 81 -20.23 4.86 3.78
C THR A 81 -20.56 4.39 2.36
N VAL A 82 -19.78 3.45 1.82
CA VAL A 82 -19.92 3.04 0.42
C VAL A 82 -21.17 2.20 0.17
N SER A 83 -21.63 1.44 1.15
CA SER A 83 -22.86 0.66 1.06
C SER A 83 -24.12 1.54 1.04
N GLY A 84 -24.06 2.72 1.65
CA GLY A 84 -25.11 3.74 1.55
C GLY A 84 -25.08 4.54 0.25
N GLY A 85 -24.20 4.19 -0.71
CA GLY A 85 -24.04 4.91 -1.98
C GLY A 85 -23.28 6.23 -1.86
N ASN A 86 -22.57 6.44 -0.75
CA ASN A 86 -21.69 7.58 -0.51
C ASN A 86 -20.25 7.27 -0.95
N VAL A 87 -19.39 8.28 -1.01
CA VAL A 87 -18.00 8.15 -1.43
C VAL A 87 -17.08 8.19 -0.23
N ALA A 88 -16.26 7.15 -0.04
CA ALA A 88 -15.23 7.13 0.99
C ALA A 88 -13.99 7.91 0.54
N VAL A 89 -13.41 8.69 1.46
CA VAL A 89 -12.14 9.40 1.27
C VAL A 89 -11.17 8.92 2.36
N PRO A 90 -10.48 7.78 2.15
CA PRO A 90 -9.52 7.27 3.12
C PRO A 90 -8.30 8.19 3.18
N LEU A 91 -7.95 8.65 4.39
CA LEU A 91 -6.85 9.56 4.63
C LEU A 91 -5.68 8.86 5.33
N ASP A 92 -4.46 9.26 4.97
CA ASP A 92 -3.25 8.76 5.62
C ASP A 92 -3.22 9.18 7.10
N ALA A 93 -3.00 8.21 7.97
CA ALA A 93 -2.92 8.39 9.40
C ALA A 93 -1.70 9.24 9.88
N GLN A 94 -0.79 9.62 8.98
CA GLN A 94 0.40 10.41 9.29
C GLN A 94 0.28 11.88 8.85
N LEU A 95 -0.85 12.29 8.29
CA LEU A 95 -1.08 13.66 7.83
C LEU A 95 -1.10 14.67 8.99
N SER A 96 -0.57 15.86 8.72
CA SER A 96 -0.74 17.02 9.60
C SER A 96 -2.19 17.50 9.60
N CYS A 97 -2.54 18.36 10.57
CA CYS A 97 -3.87 18.96 10.62
C CYS A 97 -4.21 19.75 9.35
N GLU A 98 -3.23 20.50 8.83
CA GLU A 98 -3.34 21.28 7.61
C GLU A 98 -3.52 20.41 6.38
N ASP A 99 -2.76 19.30 6.27
CA ASP A 99 -2.88 18.36 5.15
C ASP A 99 -4.23 17.62 5.19
N ILE A 100 -4.72 17.24 6.40
CA ILE A 100 -6.04 16.65 6.56
C ILE A 100 -7.10 17.62 6.04
N ALA A 101 -7.04 18.89 6.44
CA ALA A 101 -7.99 19.91 6.01
C ALA A 101 -7.90 20.17 4.50
N ASP A 102 -6.69 20.18 3.90
CA ASP A 102 -6.50 20.31 2.46
C ASP A 102 -7.19 19.16 1.70
N HIS A 103 -6.97 17.92 2.12
CA HIS A 103 -7.60 16.75 1.47
C HIS A 103 -9.12 16.76 1.61
N ILE A 104 -9.64 17.08 2.81
CA ILE A 104 -11.07 17.23 3.08
C ILE A 104 -11.69 18.28 2.16
N ASN A 105 -11.05 19.45 2.03
CA ASN A 105 -11.56 20.55 1.22
C ASN A 105 -11.54 20.21 -0.28
N ARG A 106 -10.46 19.62 -0.77
CA ARG A 106 -10.32 19.24 -2.18
C ARG A 106 -11.25 18.10 -2.59
N ALA A 107 -11.60 17.22 -1.65
CA ALA A 107 -12.51 16.11 -1.90
C ALA A 107 -13.98 16.44 -1.58
N ASP A 108 -14.35 17.69 -1.28
CA ASP A 108 -15.71 18.10 -0.90
C ASP A 108 -16.32 17.24 0.22
N VAL A 109 -15.51 16.88 1.20
CA VAL A 109 -15.95 16.05 2.32
C VAL A 109 -16.91 16.83 3.20
N THR A 110 -18.03 16.20 3.57
CA THR A 110 -19.05 16.77 4.48
C THR A 110 -19.28 15.94 5.74
N VAL A 111 -18.77 14.71 5.76
CA VAL A 111 -18.78 13.79 6.91
C VAL A 111 -17.37 13.36 7.24
N PHE A 112 -17.00 13.31 8.53
CA PHE A 112 -15.66 12.94 8.94
C PHE A 112 -15.65 11.92 10.07
N PHE A 113 -15.21 10.69 9.75
CA PHE A 113 -14.93 9.64 10.72
C PHE A 113 -13.46 9.70 11.15
N TYR A 114 -13.19 9.72 12.45
CA TYR A 114 -11.84 9.86 12.96
C TYR A 114 -11.54 8.95 14.16
N ASP A 115 -10.32 8.48 14.22
CA ASP A 115 -9.74 7.74 15.35
C ASP A 115 -9.48 8.72 16.52
N ALA A 116 -9.57 8.27 17.76
CA ALA A 116 -9.42 9.05 18.98
C ALA A 116 -8.16 9.93 19.02
N ARG A 117 -7.07 9.51 18.36
CA ARG A 117 -5.82 10.30 18.27
C ARG A 117 -5.99 11.66 17.60
N TYR A 118 -7.02 11.84 16.76
CA TYR A 118 -7.31 13.07 16.04
C TYR A 118 -8.26 14.00 16.81
N ALA A 119 -8.84 13.55 17.92
CA ALA A 119 -9.73 14.38 18.74
C ALA A 119 -9.15 15.76 19.08
N PRO A 120 -7.84 15.90 19.44
CA PRO A 120 -7.25 17.22 19.69
C PRO A 120 -7.19 18.13 18.45
N MET A 121 -7.22 17.57 17.24
CA MET A 121 -7.17 18.33 15.98
C MET A 121 -8.56 18.78 15.50
N ILE A 122 -9.64 18.16 15.98
CA ILE A 122 -11.00 18.42 15.50
C ILE A 122 -11.41 19.90 15.59
N PRO A 123 -11.10 20.65 16.67
CA PRO A 123 -11.44 22.09 16.73
C PRO A 123 -10.74 22.90 15.63
N ALA A 124 -9.51 22.55 15.26
CA ALA A 124 -8.78 23.22 14.17
C ALA A 124 -9.34 22.81 12.80
N ILE A 125 -9.61 21.52 12.59
CA ILE A 125 -10.22 21.00 11.35
C ILE A 125 -11.59 21.62 11.10
N LYS A 126 -12.43 21.78 12.15
CA LYS A 126 -13.73 22.47 12.05
C LYS A 126 -13.60 23.90 11.51
N LYS A 127 -12.51 24.60 11.87
CA LYS A 127 -12.24 25.98 11.37
C LYS A 127 -11.73 25.98 9.93
N LEU A 128 -10.85 25.02 9.57
CA LEU A 128 -10.22 24.93 8.26
C LEU A 128 -11.14 24.33 7.20
N SER A 129 -12.13 23.53 7.62
CA SER A 129 -13.05 22.79 6.76
C SER A 129 -14.51 22.97 7.21
N PRO A 130 -15.09 24.19 7.11
CA PRO A 130 -16.41 24.51 7.62
C PRO A 130 -17.58 23.82 6.90
N GLN A 131 -17.31 23.21 5.72
CA GLN A 131 -18.29 22.41 4.98
C GLN A 131 -18.55 21.04 5.63
N VAL A 132 -17.67 20.54 6.49
CA VAL A 132 -17.90 19.29 7.23
C VAL A 132 -18.97 19.55 8.30
N LYS A 133 -20.09 18.83 8.21
CA LYS A 133 -21.25 19.00 9.09
C LYS A 133 -21.37 17.89 10.13
N THR A 134 -20.85 16.72 9.85
CA THR A 134 -20.98 15.54 10.70
C THR A 134 -19.61 15.00 11.05
N TYR A 135 -19.32 14.94 12.34
CA TYR A 135 -18.09 14.35 12.88
C TYR A 135 -18.44 13.13 13.71
N VAL A 136 -17.73 12.03 13.50
CA VAL A 136 -17.97 10.75 14.19
C VAL A 136 -16.66 10.22 14.74
N ALA A 137 -16.55 10.09 16.04
CA ALA A 137 -15.44 9.40 16.70
C ALA A 137 -15.62 7.88 16.55
N MET A 138 -14.62 7.20 16.02
CA MET A 138 -14.62 5.75 15.85
C MET A 138 -14.37 4.98 17.15
N GLN A 139 -13.81 5.63 18.17
CA GLN A 139 -13.71 5.16 19.55
C GLN A 139 -14.41 6.17 20.46
N ASP A 140 -14.96 5.68 21.58
CA ASP A 140 -15.73 6.52 22.49
C ASP A 140 -14.93 7.73 22.97
N ASN A 141 -15.56 8.89 22.83
CA ASN A 141 -15.01 10.18 23.19
C ASN A 141 -16.17 11.08 23.68
N GLU A 142 -16.09 11.50 24.93
CA GLU A 142 -17.14 12.32 25.58
C GLU A 142 -17.32 13.70 24.90
N ASP A 143 -16.27 14.23 24.25
CA ASP A 143 -16.31 15.52 23.55
C ASP A 143 -16.69 15.39 22.06
N ALA A 144 -17.02 14.18 21.59
CA ALA A 144 -17.39 13.97 20.18
C ALA A 144 -18.83 14.37 19.90
N ASP A 145 -19.07 14.91 18.70
CA ASP A 145 -20.44 15.22 18.24
C ASP A 145 -21.28 13.93 18.10
N ASN A 146 -20.65 12.84 17.66
CA ASN A 146 -21.24 11.51 17.57
C ASN A 146 -20.17 10.45 17.89
N ASN A 147 -20.57 9.36 18.53
CA ASN A 147 -19.75 8.18 18.75
C ASN A 147 -20.24 7.01 17.90
N LEU A 148 -19.34 6.27 17.30
CA LEU A 148 -19.69 5.10 16.48
C LEU A 148 -20.43 4.05 17.30
N SER A 149 -20.04 3.82 18.56
CA SER A 149 -20.72 2.89 19.47
C SER A 149 -22.20 3.22 19.69
N GLU A 150 -22.52 4.51 19.83
CA GLU A 150 -23.90 5.00 19.98
C GLU A 150 -24.70 4.82 18.68
N ILE A 151 -24.05 5.07 17.52
CA ILE A 151 -24.64 4.80 16.20
C ILE A 151 -25.00 3.33 16.07
N LEU A 152 -24.05 2.43 16.39
CA LEU A 152 -24.25 0.99 16.31
C LEU A 152 -25.32 0.49 17.30
N ALA A 153 -25.51 1.15 18.42
CA ALA A 153 -26.55 0.82 19.39
C ALA A 153 -27.94 1.35 19.00
N LYS A 154 -28.00 2.52 18.33
CA LYS A 154 -29.25 3.25 18.03
C LYS A 154 -29.93 2.76 16.73
N TYR A 155 -29.14 2.51 15.67
CA TYR A 155 -29.69 2.22 14.36
C TYR A 155 -29.86 0.73 14.13
N GLU A 156 -30.94 0.34 13.45
CA GLU A 156 -31.15 -1.03 13.00
C GLU A 156 -30.53 -1.24 11.61
N PRO A 157 -29.93 -2.42 11.34
CA PRO A 157 -29.39 -2.71 10.03
C PRO A 157 -30.54 -2.90 9.03
N LYS A 158 -30.56 -2.10 7.98
CA LYS A 158 -31.54 -2.20 6.89
C LYS A 158 -30.84 -2.48 5.58
N THR A 159 -31.48 -3.26 4.72
CA THR A 159 -31.02 -3.48 3.35
C THR A 159 -30.99 -2.14 2.62
N GLN A 160 -29.84 -1.80 2.08
CA GLN A 160 -29.64 -0.55 1.35
C GLN A 160 -30.17 -0.67 -0.09
N THR A 161 -30.47 0.47 -0.69
CA THR A 161 -30.74 0.54 -2.13
C THR A 161 -29.51 0.04 -2.89
N PRO A 162 -29.68 -0.79 -3.92
CA PRO A 162 -28.56 -1.24 -4.74
C PRO A 162 -27.74 -0.06 -5.30
N VAL A 163 -26.43 -0.21 -5.30
CA VAL A 163 -25.47 0.76 -5.83
C VAL A 163 -25.00 0.24 -7.17
N GLU A 164 -24.87 1.11 -8.16
CA GLU A 164 -24.38 0.73 -9.47
C GLU A 164 -22.86 0.53 -9.47
N ALA A 165 -22.37 -0.40 -10.29
CA ALA A 165 -20.95 -0.74 -10.35
C ALA A 165 -20.06 0.42 -10.79
N ASP A 166 -20.56 1.30 -11.65
CA ASP A 166 -19.87 2.49 -12.17
C ASP A 166 -19.97 3.70 -11.23
N SER A 167 -20.75 3.61 -10.15
CA SER A 167 -20.81 4.64 -9.12
C SER A 167 -19.46 4.77 -8.42
N LEU A 168 -19.06 6.03 -8.15
CA LEU A 168 -17.85 6.34 -7.40
C LEU A 168 -17.94 5.77 -5.99
N ALA A 169 -16.97 4.95 -5.60
CA ALA A 169 -16.87 4.35 -4.27
C ALA A 169 -15.83 5.05 -3.40
N ALA A 170 -14.70 5.47 -3.99
CA ALA A 170 -13.63 6.09 -3.23
C ALA A 170 -12.86 7.15 -4.01
N ILE A 171 -12.34 8.15 -3.29
CA ILE A 171 -11.32 9.07 -3.75
C ILE A 171 -10.07 8.81 -2.91
N VAL A 172 -9.05 8.19 -3.52
CA VAL A 172 -7.82 7.80 -2.84
C VAL A 172 -6.69 8.75 -3.22
N TYR A 173 -6.13 9.45 -2.24
CA TYR A 173 -5.03 10.37 -2.51
C TYR A 173 -3.70 9.64 -2.67
N THR A 174 -2.98 9.98 -3.74
CA THR A 174 -1.62 9.49 -4.00
C THR A 174 -0.62 10.63 -3.87
N SER A 175 0.56 10.34 -3.32
CA SER A 175 1.67 11.29 -3.33
C SER A 175 2.13 11.49 -4.78
N GLY A 176 1.62 12.53 -5.42
CA GLY A 176 2.05 12.91 -6.76
C GLY A 176 3.52 13.28 -6.78
N THR A 177 4.17 12.99 -7.89
CA THR A 177 5.58 13.33 -8.11
C THR A 177 5.83 14.82 -8.36
N THR A 178 4.76 15.57 -8.56
CA THR A 178 4.74 17.03 -8.78
C THR A 178 4.50 17.84 -7.49
N GLY A 179 4.46 17.19 -6.33
CA GLY A 179 4.32 17.84 -5.01
C GLY A 179 2.89 17.84 -4.44
N LEU A 180 1.85 18.02 -5.24
CA LEU A 180 0.47 17.95 -4.78
C LEU A 180 -0.10 16.54 -4.98
N SER A 181 -0.69 15.98 -3.92
CA SER A 181 -1.39 14.68 -4.00
C SER A 181 -2.60 14.78 -4.93
N LYS A 182 -2.84 13.74 -5.73
CA LYS A 182 -3.98 13.63 -6.65
C LYS A 182 -5.01 12.66 -6.08
N GLY A 183 -6.28 13.03 -6.13
CA GLY A 183 -7.39 12.15 -5.70
C GLY A 183 -7.82 11.21 -6.82
N VAL A 184 -7.42 9.95 -6.75
CA VAL A 184 -7.79 8.90 -7.71
C VAL A 184 -9.22 8.47 -7.48
N MET A 185 -10.07 8.56 -8.50
CA MET A 185 -11.48 8.16 -8.46
C MET A 185 -11.64 6.68 -8.80
N LEU A 186 -12.07 5.88 -7.82
CA LEU A 186 -12.30 4.45 -7.97
C LEU A 186 -13.78 4.12 -7.80
N THR A 187 -14.36 3.41 -8.78
CA THR A 187 -15.74 2.93 -8.71
C THR A 187 -15.85 1.65 -7.90
N HIS A 188 -17.07 1.27 -7.53
CA HIS A 188 -17.34 -0.05 -6.97
C HIS A 188 -16.84 -1.16 -7.90
N GLY A 189 -17.12 -1.03 -9.21
CA GLY A 189 -16.69 -1.98 -10.22
C GLY A 189 -15.17 -2.10 -10.34
N ASN A 190 -14.43 -0.98 -10.30
CA ASN A 190 -12.96 -1.02 -10.37
C ASN A 190 -12.36 -1.84 -9.23
N LEU A 191 -12.82 -1.59 -7.99
CA LEU A 191 -12.33 -2.28 -6.79
C LEU A 191 -12.71 -3.76 -6.79
N ILE A 192 -13.95 -4.08 -7.16
CA ILE A 192 -14.43 -5.47 -7.22
C ILE A 192 -13.74 -6.24 -8.35
N ASP A 193 -13.61 -5.66 -9.54
CA ASP A 193 -12.90 -6.32 -10.64
C ASP A 193 -11.48 -6.71 -10.20
N ASN A 194 -10.77 -5.79 -9.56
CA ASN A 194 -9.42 -6.04 -9.06
C ASN A 194 -9.40 -7.06 -7.91
N ALA A 195 -10.35 -7.02 -6.99
CA ALA A 195 -10.46 -8.02 -5.93
C ALA A 195 -10.76 -9.42 -6.48
N MET A 196 -11.39 -9.51 -7.66
CA MET A 196 -11.83 -10.76 -8.31
C MET A 196 -10.93 -11.21 -9.47
N CYS A 197 -9.90 -10.44 -9.84
CA CYS A 197 -9.13 -10.67 -11.08
C CYS A 197 -8.29 -11.95 -11.05
N GLN A 198 -7.96 -12.48 -9.88
CA GLN A 198 -7.13 -13.68 -9.76
C GLN A 198 -7.52 -14.49 -8.53
N ASP A 199 -7.40 -15.82 -8.63
CA ASP A 199 -7.49 -16.71 -7.50
C ASP A 199 -6.11 -16.79 -6.82
N ASN A 200 -6.03 -16.28 -5.59
CA ASN A 200 -4.79 -16.19 -4.82
C ASN A 200 -4.68 -17.35 -3.85
N GLU A 201 -4.83 -18.59 -4.21
CA GLU A 201 -4.65 -19.77 -3.32
C GLU A 201 -5.22 -19.59 -1.89
N SER A 202 -6.02 -18.55 -1.67
CA SER A 202 -6.63 -18.23 -0.39
C SER A 202 -7.90 -19.05 -0.18
N SER A 203 -8.14 -19.41 1.06
CA SER A 203 -9.29 -20.24 1.47
C SER A 203 -9.97 -19.68 2.72
N THR A 204 -11.10 -20.28 3.07
CA THR A 204 -11.80 -19.95 4.32
C THR A 204 -10.98 -20.25 5.58
N GLU A 205 -9.98 -21.13 5.49
CA GLU A 205 -9.12 -21.50 6.62
C GLU A 205 -7.94 -20.53 6.82
N ASP A 206 -7.80 -19.56 5.92
CA ASP A 206 -6.69 -18.63 5.99
C ASP A 206 -6.89 -17.54 7.05
N VAL A 207 -5.75 -17.15 7.61
CA VAL A 207 -5.61 -16.09 8.60
C VAL A 207 -4.59 -15.11 8.05
N LEU A 208 -5.01 -13.87 7.79
CA LEU A 208 -4.14 -12.80 7.33
C LEU A 208 -3.79 -11.88 8.50
N LEU A 209 -2.53 -11.51 8.64
CA LEU A 209 -2.13 -10.43 9.54
C LEU A 209 -1.87 -9.18 8.71
N THR A 210 -2.80 -8.20 8.75
CA THR A 210 -2.65 -6.95 8.02
C THR A 210 -1.69 -6.02 8.75
N VAL A 211 -0.59 -5.67 8.09
CA VAL A 211 0.46 -4.76 8.61
C VAL A 211 0.56 -3.48 7.79
N LEU A 212 -0.12 -3.43 6.66
CA LEU A 212 -0.12 -2.30 5.74
C LEU A 212 -1.21 -1.29 6.12
N PRO A 213 -1.01 0.01 5.82
CA PRO A 213 -2.02 1.03 6.09
C PRO A 213 -3.28 0.82 5.23
N VAL A 214 -4.45 0.80 5.87
CA VAL A 214 -5.76 0.53 5.23
C VAL A 214 -6.18 1.59 4.19
N HIS A 215 -5.68 2.83 4.31
CA HIS A 215 -5.96 3.88 3.33
C HIS A 215 -5.26 3.65 1.98
N HIS A 216 -4.24 2.78 1.91
CA HIS A 216 -3.62 2.38 0.66
C HIS A 216 -4.43 1.29 -0.05
N VAL A 217 -4.70 1.49 -1.33
CA VAL A 217 -5.45 0.54 -2.17
C VAL A 217 -4.83 -0.87 -2.15
N TYR A 218 -3.51 -1.00 -2.03
CA TYR A 218 -2.87 -2.31 -1.92
C TYR A 218 -3.35 -3.09 -0.69
N CYS A 219 -3.35 -2.47 0.49
CA CYS A 219 -3.93 -3.08 1.68
C CYS A 219 -5.44 -3.30 1.51
N PHE A 220 -6.16 -2.25 1.09
CA PHE A 220 -7.61 -2.30 1.00
C PHE A 220 -8.09 -3.42 0.06
N THR A 221 -7.56 -3.48 -1.16
CA THR A 221 -7.99 -4.50 -2.14
C THR A 221 -7.43 -5.88 -1.82
N CYS A 222 -6.12 -5.99 -1.55
CA CYS A 222 -5.46 -7.29 -1.48
C CYS A 222 -5.51 -7.94 -0.09
N ASP A 223 -5.59 -7.17 1.01
CA ASP A 223 -5.84 -7.72 2.35
C ASP A 223 -7.35 -7.76 2.65
N ILE A 224 -8.04 -6.60 2.58
CA ILE A 224 -9.40 -6.47 3.10
C ILE A 224 -10.41 -7.12 2.15
N LEU A 225 -10.51 -6.65 0.88
CA LEU A 225 -11.50 -7.19 -0.06
C LEU A 225 -11.26 -8.67 -0.37
N CYS A 226 -9.99 -9.10 -0.49
CA CYS A 226 -9.68 -10.51 -0.68
C CYS A 226 -10.07 -11.36 0.55
N SER A 227 -9.82 -10.89 1.78
CA SER A 227 -10.29 -11.61 2.98
C SER A 227 -11.80 -11.77 3.02
N ILE A 228 -12.55 -10.72 2.65
CA ILE A 228 -14.01 -10.78 2.56
C ILE A 228 -14.44 -11.79 1.48
N ARG A 229 -13.82 -11.73 0.29
CA ARG A 229 -14.11 -12.62 -0.85
C ARG A 229 -13.94 -14.09 -0.51
N TYR A 230 -12.85 -14.44 0.16
CA TYR A 230 -12.50 -15.85 0.45
C TYR A 230 -13.05 -16.34 1.80
N GLY A 231 -13.66 -15.48 2.59
CA GLY A 231 -14.10 -15.82 3.93
C GLY A 231 -12.92 -16.06 4.89
N ALA A 232 -11.77 -15.47 4.63
CA ALA A 232 -10.58 -15.56 5.47
C ALA A 232 -10.72 -14.68 6.72
N THR A 233 -9.98 -15.04 7.79
CA THR A 233 -9.93 -14.22 9.01
C THR A 233 -8.85 -13.16 8.87
N LEU A 234 -9.22 -11.89 9.05
CA LEU A 234 -8.32 -10.75 9.07
C LEU A 234 -7.91 -10.42 10.49
N CYS A 235 -6.64 -10.52 10.82
CA CYS A 235 -6.07 -10.10 12.10
C CYS A 235 -5.44 -8.72 11.96
N VAL A 236 -5.82 -7.78 12.81
CA VAL A 236 -5.32 -6.40 12.77
C VAL A 236 -4.02 -6.30 13.57
N ASN A 237 -2.97 -5.80 12.90
CA ASN A 237 -1.72 -5.45 13.56
C ASN A 237 -1.82 -4.05 14.17
N ASP A 238 -1.78 -3.96 15.49
CA ASP A 238 -1.94 -2.70 16.23
C ASP A 238 -0.70 -1.77 16.17
N SER A 239 0.47 -2.32 15.82
CA SER A 239 1.70 -1.54 15.67
C SER A 239 2.79 -2.34 14.95
N LEU A 240 3.53 -1.70 14.05
CA LEU A 240 4.70 -2.31 13.39
C LEU A 240 5.77 -2.74 14.39
N MET A 241 5.90 -2.06 15.53
CA MET A 241 6.84 -2.43 16.58
C MET A 241 6.45 -3.74 17.29
N ARG A 242 5.19 -4.15 17.20
CA ARG A 242 4.66 -5.37 17.83
C ARG A 242 4.42 -6.51 16.84
N ILE A 243 4.89 -6.35 15.60
CA ILE A 243 4.64 -7.36 14.55
C ILE A 243 5.05 -8.77 15.00
N ALA A 244 6.23 -8.92 15.63
CA ALA A 244 6.70 -10.21 16.12
C ALA A 244 5.78 -10.82 17.21
N GLN A 245 5.23 -10.00 18.10
CA GLN A 245 4.28 -10.44 19.13
C GLN A 245 2.94 -10.84 18.48
N ASN A 246 2.46 -10.07 17.50
CA ASN A 246 1.22 -10.34 16.81
C ASN A 246 1.30 -11.57 15.89
N LEU A 247 2.47 -11.84 15.30
CA LEU A 247 2.75 -13.09 14.59
C LEU A 247 2.60 -14.32 15.50
N GLN A 248 3.07 -14.23 16.74
CA GLN A 248 2.91 -15.32 17.72
C GLN A 248 1.46 -15.47 18.19
N LEU A 249 0.75 -14.36 18.36
CA LEU A 249 -0.63 -14.34 18.82
C LEU A 249 -1.59 -14.90 17.78
N PHE A 250 -1.51 -14.41 16.55
CA PHE A 250 -2.48 -14.71 15.49
C PHE A 250 -2.06 -15.86 14.59
N LYS A 251 -0.77 -16.19 14.51
CA LYS A 251 -0.19 -17.26 13.68
C LYS A 251 -0.75 -17.23 12.24
N PRO A 252 -0.49 -16.16 11.48
CA PRO A 252 -1.06 -16.01 10.16
C PRO A 252 -0.60 -17.10 9.20
N THR A 253 -1.44 -17.38 8.20
CA THR A 253 -1.12 -18.27 7.09
C THR A 253 -0.65 -17.52 5.85
N LEU A 254 -1.08 -16.29 5.67
CA LEU A 254 -0.69 -15.40 4.58
C LEU A 254 -0.40 -14.00 5.11
N MET A 255 0.51 -13.29 4.45
CA MET A 255 0.82 -11.90 4.77
C MET A 255 1.08 -11.09 3.50
N LEU A 256 0.64 -9.83 3.51
CA LEU A 256 1.06 -8.83 2.54
C LEU A 256 2.11 -7.93 3.17
N LEU A 257 3.22 -7.74 2.47
CA LEU A 257 4.32 -6.90 2.94
C LEU A 257 4.75 -5.89 1.86
N VAL A 258 5.45 -4.86 2.29
CA VAL A 258 6.31 -4.08 1.38
C VAL A 258 7.76 -4.56 1.54
N PRO A 259 8.62 -4.40 0.52
CA PRO A 259 9.99 -4.90 0.54
C PRO A 259 10.79 -4.49 1.78
N MET A 260 10.65 -3.26 2.25
CA MET A 260 11.33 -2.76 3.44
C MET A 260 11.00 -3.58 4.69
N ILE A 261 9.73 -3.96 4.88
CA ILE A 261 9.31 -4.80 6.02
C ILE A 261 9.88 -6.21 5.86
N ALA A 262 9.80 -6.78 4.65
CA ALA A 262 10.36 -8.10 4.36
C ALA A 262 11.87 -8.16 4.63
N GLN A 263 12.65 -7.18 4.16
CA GLN A 263 14.09 -7.08 4.43
C GLN A 263 14.40 -6.92 5.92
N THR A 264 13.61 -6.11 6.63
CA THR A 264 13.79 -5.92 8.08
C THR A 264 13.58 -7.23 8.85
N ILE A 265 12.54 -7.99 8.49
CA ILE A 265 12.26 -9.31 9.08
C ILE A 265 13.40 -10.30 8.76
N CYS A 266 13.90 -10.34 7.51
CA CYS A 266 15.06 -11.16 7.14
C CYS A 266 16.27 -10.87 8.05
N LYS A 267 16.63 -9.61 8.21
CA LYS A 267 17.75 -9.19 9.08
C LYS A 267 17.54 -9.64 10.53
N GLN A 268 16.31 -9.50 11.05
CA GLN A 268 15.99 -9.95 12.42
C GLN A 268 16.10 -11.47 12.58
N ILE A 269 15.62 -12.25 11.62
CA ILE A 269 15.70 -13.71 11.63
C ILE A 269 17.17 -14.15 11.62
N ASN A 270 17.99 -13.60 10.72
CA ASN A 270 19.40 -13.93 10.60
C ASN A 270 20.21 -13.56 11.86
N ALA A 271 19.98 -12.38 12.42
CA ALA A 271 20.60 -11.95 13.66
C ALA A 271 20.22 -12.90 14.82
N ALA A 272 18.95 -13.27 14.92
CA ALA A 272 18.48 -14.22 15.94
C ALA A 272 19.04 -15.64 15.73
N ALA A 273 19.15 -16.12 14.49
CA ALA A 273 19.74 -17.40 14.14
C ALA A 273 21.22 -17.47 14.56
N LYS A 274 21.98 -16.42 14.23
CA LYS A 274 23.40 -16.27 14.62
C LYS A 274 23.57 -16.25 16.13
N ALA A 275 22.78 -15.44 16.84
CA ALA A 275 22.84 -15.30 18.29
C ALA A 275 22.49 -16.60 19.02
N LYS A 276 21.48 -17.33 18.55
CA LYS A 276 21.01 -18.60 19.13
C LYS A 276 21.76 -19.83 18.62
N LYS A 277 22.62 -19.69 17.61
CA LYS A 277 23.30 -20.78 16.91
C LYS A 277 22.31 -21.84 16.37
N LEU A 278 21.20 -21.38 15.80
CA LEU A 278 20.15 -22.21 15.21
C LEU A 278 20.08 -22.01 13.69
N PRO A 279 19.59 -22.99 12.93
CA PRO A 279 19.30 -22.80 11.50
C PRO A 279 18.30 -21.65 11.28
N ALA A 280 18.56 -20.77 10.33
CA ALA A 280 17.71 -19.61 10.05
C ALA A 280 16.27 -20.03 9.68
N ALA A 281 16.09 -21.13 8.95
CA ALA A 281 14.78 -21.69 8.64
C ALA A 281 13.97 -22.05 9.90
N ALA A 282 14.60 -22.64 10.93
CA ALA A 282 13.91 -22.96 12.18
C ALA A 282 13.51 -21.70 12.95
N VAL A 283 14.38 -20.67 12.94
CA VAL A 283 14.07 -19.37 13.55
C VAL A 283 12.95 -18.67 12.79
N ALA A 284 12.94 -18.70 11.46
CA ALA A 284 11.90 -18.12 10.62
C ALA A 284 10.54 -18.79 10.88
N GLN A 285 10.49 -20.12 10.89
CA GLN A 285 9.26 -20.86 11.19
C GLN A 285 8.71 -20.48 12.57
N ALA A 286 9.58 -20.41 13.59
CA ALA A 286 9.19 -19.96 14.92
C ALA A 286 8.73 -18.49 14.92
N PHE A 287 9.43 -17.60 14.22
CA PHE A 287 9.12 -16.17 14.14
C PHE A 287 7.71 -15.92 13.56
N PHE A 288 7.34 -16.63 12.51
CA PHE A 288 6.03 -16.51 11.86
C PHE A 288 4.91 -17.35 12.51
N GLY A 289 5.17 -18.04 13.63
CA GLY A 289 4.18 -18.84 14.33
C GLY A 289 3.89 -20.21 13.72
N GLY A 290 4.71 -20.66 12.78
CA GLY A 290 4.74 -22.04 12.25
C GLY A 290 3.61 -22.41 11.27
N ARG A 291 2.79 -21.45 10.82
CA ARG A 291 1.65 -21.71 9.91
C ARG A 291 1.71 -20.94 8.59
N LEU A 292 2.71 -20.07 8.42
CA LEU A 292 2.80 -19.20 7.25
C LEU A 292 3.01 -20.03 5.97
N LYS A 293 2.08 -19.93 5.03
CA LYS A 293 2.12 -20.56 3.71
C LYS A 293 2.93 -19.73 2.72
N GLY A 294 2.87 -18.40 2.84
CA GLY A 294 3.59 -17.50 1.96
C GLY A 294 3.33 -16.02 2.22
N ILE A 295 4.10 -15.21 1.53
CA ILE A 295 4.08 -13.75 1.60
C ILE A 295 3.89 -13.18 0.19
N PHE A 296 3.04 -12.16 0.06
CA PHE A 296 2.93 -11.34 -1.15
C PHE A 296 3.59 -9.98 -0.90
N SER A 297 4.53 -9.59 -1.74
CA SER A 297 5.24 -8.32 -1.65
C SER A 297 4.86 -7.40 -2.81
N GLY A 298 4.59 -6.13 -2.51
CA GLY A 298 4.20 -5.16 -3.53
C GLY A 298 4.56 -3.72 -3.12
N GLY A 299 4.28 -2.77 -4.03
CA GLY A 299 4.44 -1.33 -3.79
C GLY A 299 5.86 -0.78 -3.99
N ALA A 300 6.88 -1.64 -4.08
CA ALA A 300 8.26 -1.28 -4.39
C ALA A 300 9.04 -2.51 -4.90
N TYR A 301 10.26 -2.28 -5.37
CA TYR A 301 11.15 -3.36 -5.82
C TYR A 301 11.59 -4.26 -4.65
N LEU A 302 11.48 -5.56 -4.84
CA LEU A 302 12.01 -6.58 -3.93
C LEU A 302 13.26 -7.23 -4.55
N ALA A 303 14.40 -7.10 -3.89
CA ALA A 303 15.66 -7.64 -4.38
C ALA A 303 15.60 -9.18 -4.49
N PRO A 304 16.12 -9.78 -5.58
CA PRO A 304 16.14 -11.24 -5.76
C PRO A 304 16.83 -11.99 -4.62
N GLU A 305 17.82 -11.37 -3.99
CA GLU A 305 18.54 -11.93 -2.84
C GLU A 305 17.61 -12.11 -1.63
N VAL A 306 16.67 -11.18 -1.42
CA VAL A 306 15.66 -11.30 -0.36
C VAL A 306 14.70 -12.44 -0.67
N VAL A 307 14.30 -12.60 -1.94
CA VAL A 307 13.49 -13.74 -2.38
C VAL A 307 14.20 -15.06 -2.13
N ALA A 308 15.49 -15.15 -2.52
CA ALA A 308 16.32 -16.33 -2.29
C ALA A 308 16.48 -16.64 -0.80
N GLU A 309 16.57 -15.62 0.03
CA GLU A 309 16.70 -15.77 1.47
C GLU A 309 15.41 -16.32 2.09
N TYR A 310 14.24 -15.78 1.75
CA TYR A 310 12.95 -16.34 2.17
C TYR A 310 12.76 -17.78 1.70
N LYS A 311 13.18 -18.09 0.46
CA LYS A 311 13.20 -19.47 -0.05
C LYS A 311 14.06 -20.38 0.82
N SER A 312 15.23 -19.90 1.31
CA SER A 312 16.10 -20.64 2.23
C SER A 312 15.46 -20.88 3.60
N PHE A 313 14.53 -20.02 4.02
CA PHE A 313 13.72 -20.18 5.23
C PHE A 313 12.57 -21.19 5.04
N GLY A 314 12.32 -21.65 3.82
CA GLY A 314 11.16 -22.48 3.48
C GLY A 314 9.85 -21.70 3.46
N ILE A 315 9.91 -20.39 3.22
CA ILE A 315 8.75 -19.49 3.14
C ILE A 315 8.75 -18.86 1.74
N PRO A 316 7.81 -19.21 0.85
CA PRO A 316 7.73 -18.56 -0.45
C PRO A 316 7.32 -17.09 -0.28
N ILE A 317 7.98 -16.21 -1.02
CA ILE A 317 7.62 -14.80 -1.17
C ILE A 317 7.45 -14.47 -2.64
N SER A 318 6.31 -13.90 -2.97
CA SER A 318 5.91 -13.58 -4.32
C SER A 318 5.78 -12.08 -4.52
N GLN A 319 5.94 -11.59 -5.75
CA GLN A 319 5.83 -10.18 -6.06
C GLN A 319 4.56 -9.87 -6.85
N GLY A 320 4.04 -8.63 -6.65
CA GLY A 320 3.00 -8.05 -7.47
C GLY A 320 3.33 -6.61 -7.83
N TYR A 321 2.85 -6.19 -9.01
CA TYR A 321 2.96 -4.83 -9.49
C TYR A 321 1.59 -4.22 -9.71
N GLY A 322 1.52 -2.93 -9.41
CA GLY A 322 0.33 -2.15 -9.62
C GLY A 322 0.45 -0.73 -9.11
N MET A 323 -0.64 0.01 -9.24
CA MET A 323 -0.73 1.40 -8.83
C MET A 323 -2.18 1.73 -8.43
N THR A 324 -2.36 2.79 -7.66
CA THR A 324 -3.68 3.20 -7.18
C THR A 324 -4.66 3.42 -8.32
N GLU A 325 -4.18 3.95 -9.43
CA GLU A 325 -4.94 4.20 -10.66
C GLU A 325 -5.43 2.92 -11.37
N CYS A 326 -5.03 1.72 -10.86
CA CYS A 326 -5.47 0.41 -11.35
C CYS A 326 -6.03 -0.51 -10.24
N SER A 327 -6.40 -0.01 -9.07
CA SER A 327 -7.19 -0.63 -7.98
C SER A 327 -6.63 -1.84 -7.19
N PRO A 328 -5.37 -2.18 -7.02
CA PRO A 328 -4.15 -1.68 -7.65
C PRO A 328 -3.54 -2.61 -8.70
N ARG A 329 -3.86 -3.94 -8.73
CA ARG A 329 -3.08 -5.00 -9.39
C ARG A 329 -3.11 -4.89 -10.91
N ILE A 330 -1.93 -4.94 -11.50
CA ILE A 330 -1.67 -5.09 -12.93
C ILE A 330 -1.10 -6.48 -13.19
N SER A 331 -0.15 -6.91 -12.33
CA SER A 331 0.41 -8.25 -12.35
C SER A 331 0.62 -8.79 -10.94
N THR A 332 0.67 -10.11 -10.80
CA THR A 332 0.99 -10.79 -9.54
C THR A 332 1.55 -12.19 -9.84
N ALA A 333 2.54 -12.61 -9.07
CA ALA A 333 3.04 -13.97 -9.13
C ALA A 333 2.29 -14.84 -8.11
N THR A 334 2.22 -16.15 -8.38
CA THR A 334 1.76 -17.17 -7.44
C THR A 334 2.90 -17.61 -6.53
N LEU A 335 2.59 -18.25 -5.40
CA LEU A 335 3.61 -18.64 -4.41
C LEU A 335 4.48 -19.82 -4.88
N ASP A 336 4.05 -20.59 -5.86
CA ASP A 336 4.72 -21.77 -6.40
C ASP A 336 5.66 -21.48 -7.59
N VAL A 337 5.59 -20.27 -8.16
CA VAL A 337 6.40 -19.88 -9.33
C VAL A 337 7.71 -19.27 -8.88
N GLU A 338 8.81 -19.69 -9.50
CA GLU A 338 10.13 -19.13 -9.27
C GLU A 338 10.20 -17.69 -9.81
N ASN A 339 10.53 -16.75 -8.92
CA ASN A 339 10.75 -15.36 -9.31
C ASN A 339 12.14 -15.22 -9.96
N ILE A 340 12.16 -14.74 -11.20
CA ILE A 340 13.37 -14.51 -11.98
C ILE A 340 13.70 -13.01 -12.15
N GLY A 341 13.12 -12.15 -11.29
CA GLY A 341 13.24 -10.70 -11.38
C GLY A 341 12.03 -10.02 -12.01
N ASP A 342 10.99 -10.81 -12.34
CA ASP A 342 9.68 -10.30 -12.76
C ASP A 342 8.82 -9.83 -11.58
N VAL A 343 7.75 -9.12 -11.89
CA VAL A 343 6.74 -8.69 -10.91
C VAL A 343 5.41 -9.43 -11.09
N GLY A 344 5.49 -10.65 -11.58
CA GLY A 344 4.38 -11.57 -11.79
C GLY A 344 3.74 -11.50 -13.16
N MET A 345 2.76 -12.39 -13.38
CA MET A 345 1.98 -12.50 -14.60
C MET A 345 0.86 -11.45 -14.60
N ILE A 346 0.51 -10.97 -15.79
CA ILE A 346 -0.63 -10.07 -15.99
C ILE A 346 -1.89 -10.71 -15.42
N VAL A 347 -2.63 -9.98 -14.57
CA VAL A 347 -3.86 -10.49 -13.95
C VAL A 347 -5.00 -10.61 -14.96
N ASN A 348 -5.97 -11.50 -14.68
CA ASN A 348 -7.13 -11.71 -15.53
C ASN A 348 -7.93 -10.40 -15.74
N GLY A 349 -8.36 -10.16 -16.98
CA GLY A 349 -9.09 -8.95 -17.34
C GLY A 349 -8.22 -7.72 -17.58
N CYS A 350 -6.92 -7.82 -17.35
CA CYS A 350 -5.95 -6.79 -17.65
C CYS A 350 -5.26 -7.05 -18.99
N THR A 351 -5.04 -6.01 -19.77
CA THR A 351 -4.24 -6.04 -21.00
C THR A 351 -3.10 -5.04 -20.87
N VAL A 352 -1.90 -5.47 -21.17
CA VAL A 352 -0.68 -4.64 -21.14
C VAL A 352 -0.15 -4.45 -22.55
N LYS A 353 0.26 -3.23 -22.88
CA LYS A 353 1.03 -2.88 -24.08
C LYS A 353 2.26 -2.09 -23.69
N ILE A 354 3.34 -2.29 -24.42
CA ILE A 354 4.54 -1.46 -24.29
C ILE A 354 4.52 -0.42 -25.41
N VAL A 355 4.47 0.86 -25.04
CA VAL A 355 4.47 1.99 -25.96
C VAL A 355 5.66 2.88 -25.63
N ASP A 356 6.61 2.99 -26.56
CA ASP A 356 7.87 3.72 -26.35
C ASP A 356 8.62 3.31 -25.06
N GLY A 357 8.61 2.00 -24.76
CA GLY A 357 9.19 1.44 -23.54
C GLY A 357 8.33 1.59 -22.28
N GLU A 358 7.23 2.33 -22.33
CA GLU A 358 6.31 2.54 -21.22
C GLU A 358 5.26 1.42 -21.16
N ILE A 359 5.04 0.90 -19.95
CA ILE A 359 3.94 -0.02 -19.65
C ILE A 359 2.64 0.75 -19.69
N THR A 360 1.73 0.38 -20.61
CA THR A 360 0.37 0.93 -20.66
C THR A 360 -0.65 -0.17 -20.41
N VAL A 361 -1.74 0.16 -19.73
CA VAL A 361 -2.68 -0.82 -19.18
C VAL A 361 -4.11 -0.48 -19.56
N LYS A 362 -4.88 -1.50 -19.95
CA LYS A 362 -6.33 -1.41 -20.10
C LYS A 362 -6.99 -2.52 -19.30
N SER A 363 -7.88 -2.15 -18.38
CA SER A 363 -8.54 -3.08 -17.46
C SER A 363 -9.84 -2.43 -16.93
N PRO A 364 -10.87 -3.21 -16.58
CA PRO A 364 -12.01 -2.73 -15.80
C PRO A 364 -11.62 -2.15 -14.44
N SER A 365 -10.43 -2.50 -13.93
CA SER A 365 -9.88 -1.98 -12.68
C SER A 365 -9.28 -0.57 -12.79
N VAL A 366 -9.16 0.01 -14.01
CA VAL A 366 -8.59 1.35 -14.23
C VAL A 366 -9.55 2.43 -13.72
N MET A 367 -9.00 3.42 -13.03
CA MET A 367 -9.72 4.56 -12.44
C MET A 367 -10.59 5.32 -13.44
N GLN A 368 -11.58 6.05 -12.95
CA GLN A 368 -12.33 7.03 -13.77
C GLN A 368 -11.51 8.28 -14.12
N GLY A 369 -10.47 8.59 -13.36
CA GLY A 369 -9.63 9.77 -13.51
C GLY A 369 -9.25 10.36 -12.14
N TYR A 370 -8.69 11.58 -12.18
CA TYR A 370 -8.37 12.33 -10.97
C TYR A 370 -9.47 13.34 -10.64
N TYR A 371 -9.94 13.30 -9.39
CA TYR A 371 -11.02 14.17 -8.92
C TYR A 371 -10.68 15.65 -9.09
N LYS A 372 -11.54 16.39 -9.81
CA LYS A 372 -11.36 17.80 -10.15
C LYS A 372 -10.02 18.14 -10.83
N ASN A 373 -9.43 17.18 -11.54
CA ASN A 373 -8.18 17.40 -12.25
C ASN A 373 -8.22 16.76 -13.66
N PRO A 374 -8.95 17.37 -14.61
CA PRO A 374 -9.12 16.85 -15.96
C PRO A 374 -7.80 16.85 -16.75
N GLU A 375 -6.90 17.80 -16.50
CA GLU A 375 -5.59 17.88 -17.17
C GLU A 375 -4.74 16.67 -16.82
N ALA A 376 -4.55 16.39 -15.53
CA ALA A 376 -3.80 15.20 -15.09
C ALA A 376 -4.50 13.90 -15.53
N THR A 377 -5.82 13.90 -15.64
CA THR A 377 -6.57 12.74 -16.16
C THR A 377 -6.23 12.50 -17.63
N ALA A 378 -6.23 13.53 -18.48
CA ALA A 378 -5.88 13.43 -19.90
C ALA A 378 -4.40 13.04 -20.13
N GLU A 379 -3.50 13.42 -19.21
CA GLU A 379 -2.11 12.95 -19.22
C GLU A 379 -2.00 11.45 -18.91
N ALA A 380 -2.79 10.96 -17.95
CA ALA A 380 -2.72 9.57 -17.49
C ALA A 380 -3.55 8.60 -18.34
N LEU A 381 -4.71 9.03 -18.86
CA LEU A 381 -5.64 8.19 -19.62
C LEU A 381 -5.71 8.64 -21.07
N THR A 382 -5.62 7.67 -21.98
CA THR A 382 -5.90 7.93 -23.41
C THR A 382 -7.41 7.95 -23.66
N GLU A 383 -7.85 8.55 -24.78
CA GLU A 383 -9.27 8.60 -25.16
C GLU A 383 -9.92 7.21 -25.32
N ASP A 384 -9.14 6.22 -25.72
CA ASP A 384 -9.57 4.83 -25.86
C ASP A 384 -9.39 3.99 -24.57
N GLY A 385 -9.09 4.63 -23.43
CA GLY A 385 -9.13 4.05 -22.08
C GLY A 385 -7.87 3.30 -21.66
N TRP A 386 -6.70 3.58 -22.25
CA TRP A 386 -5.42 3.07 -21.76
C TRP A 386 -4.84 3.97 -20.66
N LEU A 387 -4.43 3.36 -19.58
CA LEU A 387 -3.68 4.02 -18.49
C LEU A 387 -2.19 4.02 -18.83
N ARG A 388 -1.58 5.20 -18.88
CA ARG A 388 -0.12 5.37 -18.93
C ARG A 388 0.42 5.29 -17.51
N THR A 389 1.21 4.25 -17.22
CA THR A 389 1.67 4.01 -15.85
C THR A 389 2.84 4.91 -15.45
N GLY A 390 3.56 5.44 -16.43
CA GLY A 390 4.83 6.13 -16.22
C GLY A 390 5.99 5.17 -15.86
N ASP A 391 5.74 3.87 -15.79
CA ASP A 391 6.75 2.86 -15.55
C ASP A 391 7.25 2.30 -16.88
N LEU A 392 8.57 2.09 -16.97
CA LEU A 392 9.23 1.46 -18.11
C LEU A 392 9.41 -0.02 -17.84
N GLY A 393 9.28 -0.82 -18.91
CA GLY A 393 9.41 -2.25 -18.77
C GLY A 393 9.09 -3.02 -20.04
N TYR A 394 9.00 -4.33 -19.89
CA TYR A 394 8.61 -5.23 -20.96
C TYR A 394 7.80 -6.40 -20.41
N VAL A 395 7.18 -7.13 -21.31
CA VAL A 395 6.44 -8.37 -21.04
C VAL A 395 7.08 -9.48 -21.86
N ASP A 396 7.34 -10.63 -21.24
CA ASP A 396 7.87 -11.79 -21.93
C ASP A 396 6.77 -12.66 -22.59
N ASP A 397 7.19 -13.72 -23.26
CA ASP A 397 6.29 -14.65 -23.97
C ASP A 397 5.35 -15.44 -23.01
N GLU A 398 5.66 -15.46 -21.71
CA GLU A 398 4.83 -16.08 -20.67
C GLU A 398 3.91 -15.09 -19.96
N ASN A 399 3.78 -13.85 -20.49
CA ASN A 399 3.03 -12.74 -19.90
C ASN A 399 3.53 -12.30 -18.51
N ARG A 400 4.82 -12.49 -18.21
CA ARG A 400 5.44 -11.93 -17.02
C ARG A 400 5.88 -10.51 -17.28
N VAL A 401 5.64 -9.63 -16.31
CA VAL A 401 5.97 -8.20 -16.38
C VAL A 401 7.32 -7.96 -15.73
N PHE A 402 8.19 -7.20 -16.42
CA PHE A 402 9.49 -6.76 -15.92
C PHE A 402 9.55 -5.25 -15.91
N ILE A 403 9.87 -4.65 -14.77
CA ILE A 403 10.00 -3.20 -14.61
C ILE A 403 11.47 -2.82 -14.69
N THR A 404 11.80 -1.86 -15.55
CA THR A 404 13.17 -1.39 -15.76
C THR A 404 13.41 0.02 -15.23
N GLY A 405 12.37 0.76 -14.86
CA GLY A 405 12.50 2.09 -14.27
C GLY A 405 11.26 2.96 -14.41
N ARG A 406 11.43 4.27 -14.17
CA ARG A 406 10.39 5.28 -14.32
C ARG A 406 10.74 6.28 -15.42
N LYS A 407 9.82 6.50 -16.34
CA LYS A 407 9.99 7.38 -17.51
C LYS A 407 10.49 8.78 -17.15
N LYS A 408 9.89 9.40 -16.13
CA LYS A 408 10.22 10.76 -15.68
C LYS A 408 11.52 10.87 -14.88
N ASN A 409 12.05 9.75 -14.38
CA ASN A 409 13.29 9.72 -13.60
C ASN A 409 14.52 9.40 -14.46
N LEU A 410 14.30 9.05 -15.74
CA LEU A 410 15.42 8.74 -16.63
C LEU A 410 16.49 9.83 -16.64
N ILE A 411 17.71 9.42 -16.46
CA ILE A 411 18.89 10.27 -16.65
C ILE A 411 19.24 10.23 -18.12
N ILE A 412 19.10 11.38 -18.79
CA ILE A 412 19.48 11.52 -20.20
C ILE A 412 20.93 11.99 -20.22
N LEU A 413 21.82 11.10 -20.67
CA LEU A 413 23.24 11.41 -20.79
C LEU A 413 23.53 12.24 -22.05
N SER A 414 24.70 12.91 -22.07
CA SER A 414 25.12 13.76 -23.20
C SER A 414 25.29 13.01 -24.53
N ASN A 415 25.49 11.70 -24.47
CA ASN A 415 25.53 10.80 -25.64
C ASN A 415 24.14 10.35 -26.13
N GLY A 416 23.04 10.80 -25.49
CA GLY A 416 21.67 10.42 -25.80
C GLY A 416 21.19 9.11 -25.19
N GLU A 417 22.02 8.41 -24.43
CA GLU A 417 21.60 7.21 -23.71
C GLU A 417 20.76 7.54 -22.48
N ASN A 418 19.78 6.69 -22.22
CA ASN A 418 18.89 6.76 -21.06
C ASN A 418 19.35 5.78 -19.99
N VAL A 419 19.53 6.27 -18.77
CA VAL A 419 19.88 5.46 -17.59
C VAL A 419 18.74 5.54 -16.59
N SER A 420 18.20 4.39 -16.17
CA SER A 420 17.23 4.31 -15.09
C SER A 420 17.94 4.42 -13.75
N PRO A 421 17.65 5.44 -12.93
CA PRO A 421 18.20 5.51 -11.58
C PRO A 421 17.81 4.32 -10.72
N GLU A 422 16.55 3.84 -10.88
CA GLU A 422 16.03 2.73 -10.10
C GLU A 422 16.80 1.43 -10.39
N GLU A 423 17.19 1.19 -11.64
CA GLU A 423 18.04 0.04 -12.00
C GLU A 423 19.35 0.04 -11.21
N LEU A 424 19.93 1.21 -11.02
CA LEU A 424 21.19 1.38 -10.27
C LEU A 424 20.96 1.28 -8.77
N GLU A 425 19.96 1.98 -8.24
CA GLU A 425 19.60 1.96 -6.81
C GLU A 425 19.27 0.55 -6.32
N ASN A 426 18.55 -0.24 -7.14
CA ASN A 426 18.19 -1.61 -6.82
C ASN A 426 19.42 -2.51 -6.59
N LYS A 427 20.55 -2.25 -7.26
CA LYS A 427 21.80 -2.99 -7.04
C LYS A 427 22.42 -2.73 -5.67
N PHE A 428 22.07 -1.62 -5.02
CA PHE A 428 22.50 -1.30 -3.66
C PHE A 428 21.55 -1.80 -2.56
N ALA A 429 20.41 -2.36 -2.92
CA ALA A 429 19.39 -2.81 -1.95
C ALA A 429 19.91 -3.85 -0.94
N VAL A 430 20.98 -4.59 -1.30
CA VAL A 430 21.61 -5.63 -0.48
C VAL A 430 22.96 -5.19 0.11
N VAL A 431 23.42 -3.98 -0.18
CA VAL A 431 24.67 -3.44 0.34
C VAL A 431 24.44 -2.94 1.76
N GLU A 432 24.91 -3.68 2.75
CA GLU A 432 24.67 -3.36 4.18
C GLU A 432 25.19 -1.97 4.59
N LEU A 433 26.26 -1.49 3.96
CA LEU A 433 26.86 -0.18 4.23
C LEU A 433 25.96 0.98 3.80
N VAL A 434 25.00 0.76 2.88
CA VAL A 434 24.08 1.76 2.34
C VAL A 434 22.76 1.66 3.08
N ALA A 435 22.41 2.69 3.85
CA ALA A 435 21.09 2.80 4.45
C ALA A 435 20.07 3.35 3.45
N GLU A 436 20.45 4.39 2.70
CA GLU A 436 19.60 5.01 1.68
C GLU A 436 20.46 5.50 0.51
N ILE A 437 19.90 5.43 -0.69
CA ILE A 437 20.55 5.88 -1.92
C ILE A 437 19.55 6.58 -2.83
N MET A 438 20.02 7.61 -3.51
CA MET A 438 19.32 8.25 -4.62
C MET A 438 20.34 8.46 -5.76
N VAL A 439 20.00 7.93 -6.94
CA VAL A 439 20.81 8.12 -8.15
C VAL A 439 20.13 9.14 -9.07
N TYR A 440 20.92 10.04 -9.64
CA TYR A 440 20.45 11.08 -10.56
C TYR A 440 21.56 11.58 -11.48
N GLY A 441 21.17 12.32 -12.52
CA GLY A 441 22.12 13.00 -13.40
C GLY A 441 22.57 14.34 -12.82
N GLU A 442 23.88 14.57 -12.77
CA GLU A 442 24.47 15.85 -12.33
C GLU A 442 25.68 16.19 -13.21
N ASP A 443 25.66 17.37 -13.85
CA ASP A 443 26.71 17.87 -14.74
C ASP A 443 27.13 16.86 -15.82
N GLY A 444 26.16 16.10 -16.37
CA GLY A 444 26.41 15.09 -17.38
C GLY A 444 26.93 13.73 -16.87
N PHE A 445 27.01 13.53 -15.56
CA PHE A 445 27.44 12.29 -14.93
C PHE A 445 26.31 11.63 -14.15
N VAL A 446 26.36 10.29 -14.07
CA VAL A 446 25.53 9.53 -13.12
C VAL A 446 26.14 9.70 -11.73
N THR A 447 25.35 10.25 -10.83
CA THR A 447 25.76 10.55 -9.45
C THR A 447 24.94 9.69 -8.48
N ALA A 448 25.59 9.00 -7.56
CA ALA A 448 24.97 8.35 -6.42
C ALA A 448 25.11 9.25 -5.19
N GLU A 449 24.00 9.58 -4.57
CA GLU A 449 23.96 10.25 -3.28
C GLU A 449 23.55 9.22 -2.22
N ILE A 450 24.39 9.00 -1.21
CA ILE A 450 24.28 7.90 -0.26
C ILE A 450 24.25 8.42 1.17
N PHE A 451 23.26 7.96 1.94
CA PHE A 451 23.26 8.02 3.39
C PHE A 451 23.75 6.66 3.91
N PRO A 452 24.90 6.62 4.60
CA PRO A 452 25.49 5.36 5.05
C PRO A 452 24.73 4.79 6.26
N ASN A 453 24.90 3.49 6.50
CA ASN A 453 24.37 2.81 7.66
C ASN A 453 25.13 3.22 8.93
N ALA A 454 24.50 4.01 9.78
CA ALA A 454 25.12 4.58 10.98
C ALA A 454 25.66 3.50 11.95
N ASP A 455 24.99 2.34 12.05
CA ASP A 455 25.43 1.25 12.93
C ASP A 455 26.74 0.62 12.48
N LEU A 456 26.98 0.58 11.16
CA LEU A 456 28.19 0.00 10.58
C LEU A 456 29.33 1.03 10.46
N THR A 457 29.00 2.31 10.40
CA THR A 457 29.98 3.38 10.16
C THR A 457 30.38 4.16 11.40
N LYS A 458 29.76 3.90 12.57
CA LYS A 458 29.97 4.64 13.83
C LYS A 458 31.43 4.72 14.30
N ASP A 459 32.23 3.69 14.01
CA ASP A 459 33.65 3.58 14.43
C ASP A 459 34.62 3.84 13.25
N MET A 460 34.11 4.29 12.08
CA MET A 460 34.90 4.59 10.88
C MET A 460 35.20 6.09 10.78
N THR A 461 36.36 6.43 10.23
CA THR A 461 36.59 7.81 9.82
C THR A 461 35.77 8.12 8.55
N ARG A 462 35.57 9.40 8.26
CA ARG A 462 34.84 9.81 7.03
C ARG A 462 35.56 9.28 5.78
N GLU A 463 36.88 9.33 5.75
CA GLU A 463 37.72 8.83 4.66
C GLU A 463 37.52 7.32 4.46
N ASP A 464 37.45 6.55 5.56
CA ASP A 464 37.19 5.10 5.49
C ASP A 464 35.80 4.80 4.96
N VAL A 465 34.75 5.57 5.35
CA VAL A 465 33.41 5.43 4.83
C VAL A 465 33.37 5.70 3.33
N VAL A 466 34.02 6.79 2.88
CA VAL A 466 34.11 7.13 1.44
C VAL A 466 34.84 6.05 0.66
N ALA A 467 35.94 5.54 1.18
CA ALA A 467 36.72 4.47 0.54
C ALA A 467 35.86 3.17 0.41
N ALA A 468 35.17 2.79 1.48
CA ALA A 468 34.32 1.60 1.49
C ALA A 468 33.12 1.75 0.52
N LEU A 469 32.46 2.91 0.47
CA LEU A 469 31.36 3.17 -0.47
C LEU A 469 31.85 3.16 -1.93
N ASN A 470 33.04 3.70 -2.22
CA ASN A 470 33.62 3.64 -3.57
C ASN A 470 33.95 2.21 -4.01
N GLU A 471 34.35 1.32 -3.09
CA GLU A 471 34.54 -0.11 -3.39
C GLU A 471 33.19 -0.78 -3.74
N GLU A 472 32.11 -0.45 -3.03
CA GLU A 472 30.78 -0.98 -3.38
C GLU A 472 30.29 -0.42 -4.71
N ILE A 473 30.47 0.88 -5.00
CA ILE A 473 30.16 1.49 -6.29
C ILE A 473 30.95 0.79 -7.41
N LYS A 474 32.23 0.50 -7.18
CA LYS A 474 33.07 -0.22 -8.17
C LYS A 474 32.51 -1.61 -8.47
N LYS A 475 32.14 -2.39 -7.44
CA LYS A 475 31.51 -3.72 -7.62
C LYS A 475 30.23 -3.62 -8.45
N VAL A 476 29.39 -2.64 -8.19
CA VAL A 476 28.17 -2.38 -8.98
C VAL A 476 28.55 -1.99 -10.41
N ASN A 477 29.48 -1.06 -10.60
CA ASN A 477 29.92 -0.59 -11.91
C ASN A 477 30.50 -1.74 -12.78
N ASP A 478 31.19 -2.71 -12.18
CA ASP A 478 31.74 -3.87 -12.88
C ASP A 478 30.64 -4.76 -13.51
N THR A 479 29.38 -4.61 -13.07
CA THR A 479 28.22 -5.31 -13.63
C THR A 479 27.47 -4.50 -14.70
N LEU A 480 27.90 -3.25 -14.98
CA LEU A 480 27.20 -2.31 -15.84
C LEU A 480 27.94 -2.08 -17.17
N SER A 481 27.19 -1.61 -18.18
CA SER A 481 27.84 -1.02 -19.36
C SER A 481 28.54 0.29 -18.98
N SER A 482 29.60 0.62 -19.72
CA SER A 482 30.44 1.81 -19.42
C SER A 482 29.67 3.13 -19.36
N SER A 483 28.58 3.23 -20.09
CA SER A 483 27.69 4.39 -20.14
C SER A 483 26.83 4.55 -18.89
N LYS A 484 26.46 3.45 -18.23
CA LYS A 484 25.61 3.45 -17.04
C LYS A 484 26.38 3.57 -15.71
N THR A 485 27.72 3.65 -15.76
CA THR A 485 28.55 3.64 -14.55
C THR A 485 28.33 4.87 -13.70
N ILE A 486 28.21 4.68 -12.39
CA ILE A 486 28.20 5.75 -11.38
C ILE A 486 29.60 6.35 -11.32
N ARG A 487 29.72 7.66 -11.56
CA ARG A 487 31.00 8.37 -11.63
C ARG A 487 31.21 9.37 -10.53
N ARG A 488 30.18 9.68 -9.76
CA ARG A 488 30.24 10.63 -8.64
C ARG A 488 29.56 10.04 -7.43
N LEU A 489 30.15 10.24 -6.28
CA LEU A 489 29.59 9.93 -4.97
C LEU A 489 29.32 11.23 -4.22
N ARG A 490 28.10 11.36 -3.67
CA ARG A 490 27.77 12.34 -2.64
C ARG A 490 27.49 11.63 -1.34
N LEU A 491 28.16 12.06 -0.28
CA LEU A 491 27.97 11.51 1.06
C LEU A 491 26.98 12.39 1.85
N ARG A 492 25.92 11.78 2.39
CA ARG A 492 24.97 12.46 3.27
C ARG A 492 25.28 12.22 4.73
N GLU A 493 25.04 13.24 5.54
CA GLU A 493 25.10 13.15 7.00
C GLU A 493 23.72 12.89 7.62
N THR A 494 22.64 13.13 6.87
CA THR A 494 21.25 12.98 7.30
C THR A 494 20.47 12.15 6.29
N GLU A 495 19.41 11.48 6.76
CA GLU A 495 18.47 10.77 5.92
C GLU A 495 17.86 11.67 4.82
N PHE A 496 17.40 11.04 3.75
CA PHE A 496 16.63 11.74 2.72
C PHE A 496 15.27 12.18 3.23
N ASP A 497 14.74 13.28 2.68
CA ASP A 497 13.33 13.66 2.85
C ASP A 497 12.44 12.62 2.19
N LYS A 498 11.46 12.13 2.94
CA LYS A 498 10.59 11.03 2.51
C LYS A 498 9.12 11.45 2.51
N THR A 499 8.35 10.76 1.69
CA THR A 499 6.89 10.80 1.78
C THR A 499 6.40 10.09 3.04
N PRO A 500 5.12 10.26 3.44
CA PRO A 500 4.53 9.46 4.52
C PRO A 500 4.65 7.95 4.29
N SER A 501 4.62 7.50 3.03
CA SER A 501 4.85 6.10 2.65
C SER A 501 6.33 5.68 2.64
N LYS A 502 7.23 6.49 3.23
CA LYS A 502 8.69 6.25 3.35
C LYS A 502 9.46 6.18 2.02
N LYS A 503 8.89 6.69 0.92
CA LYS A 503 9.60 6.83 -0.37
C LYS A 503 10.42 8.13 -0.39
N ILE A 504 11.64 8.09 -0.90
CA ILE A 504 12.51 9.27 -1.06
C ILE A 504 11.84 10.27 -2.02
N LYS A 505 11.75 11.54 -1.59
CA LYS A 505 11.26 12.64 -2.41
C LYS A 505 12.38 13.11 -3.35
N ARG A 506 12.41 12.65 -4.59
CA ARG A 506 13.52 12.95 -5.52
C ARG A 506 13.70 14.44 -5.84
N THR A 507 12.64 15.23 -5.83
CA THR A 507 12.64 16.63 -6.27
C THR A 507 12.64 17.67 -5.14
N MET A 508 12.43 17.26 -3.91
CA MET A 508 12.22 18.16 -2.76
C MET A 508 13.11 17.75 -1.58
N GLN A 509 14.42 17.70 -1.78
CA GLN A 509 15.34 17.47 -0.68
C GLN A 509 15.72 18.80 -0.02
N THR A 510 15.64 18.87 1.31
CA THR A 510 16.01 20.06 2.10
C THR A 510 17.51 20.25 2.19
N SER A 511 18.29 19.19 1.99
CA SER A 511 19.75 19.20 1.98
C SER A 511 20.27 18.30 0.88
N LYS A 512 21.52 18.52 0.49
CA LYS A 512 22.25 17.71 -0.48
C LYS A 512 23.55 17.22 0.15
N GLY A 513 23.93 15.98 -0.14
CA GLY A 513 25.19 15.41 0.31
C GLY A 513 26.41 16.13 -0.28
N GLU A 514 27.53 16.05 0.42
CA GLU A 514 28.82 16.60 -0.06
C GLU A 514 29.39 15.71 -1.16
N LEU A 515 29.92 16.32 -2.22
CA LEU A 515 30.62 15.60 -3.28
C LEU A 515 32.00 15.16 -2.74
N VAL A 516 32.28 13.86 -2.83
CA VAL A 516 33.48 13.23 -2.27
C VAL A 516 34.21 12.39 -3.31
#